data_b5e57400de4426d35ca8c5da6c4057ac
#
_entry.id   b5e57400de4426d35ca8c5da6c4057ac
#
_cell.length_a   1.000
_cell.length_b   1.000
_cell.length_c   1.000
_cell.angle_alpha   90.00
_cell.angle_beta   90.00
_cell.angle_gamma   90.00
#
_symmetry.space_group_name_H-M   'P 1'
#
loop_
_entity.id
_entity.type
_entity.pdbx_description
1 polymer ?
#
loop_
_entity_poly.entity_id
_entity_poly.type
_entity_poly.pdbx_seq_one_letter_code
_entity_poly.pdbx_strand_id
1 'polypeptide(L)'
;MAIWKTYRIADIITEISDEKFVLPVIQRPLVWTEDKMELLFDTLLKGDSFGGVMVIEEEKDTKPLFNYRPFTKDGDIIASRQVDKLTQLQNFVIDGQQRLQSFFIGLKGSINGKVLYFDLYSDFHTEFEFKFENDTLKLPKQSKDNADRAIPAHHWYLASGLLKRLKDTNDEDQVASEIISAQSITDDTKKTHITQNVKAFYKNIFIAETLGISKVVINKSPNETANRQRIVELFRRLNDGGTKLSSFDLVASILKGFAWEMEGFLRETVENYEAIGLSQDNLIKLVFILQDNHNKEMASIDGGDADFAINSAERIKCTLKALKDFLVHAKIYDYYKDGNRSFIPLFFIAYHIYHKQIDNNAVSSYFDNYDAGNADFPKMKKWLFHSLVNGVFRSKGAGWIPYKTGIKIILEEIKKHKNSEFPIDNLFQVYTNQPITFTTSYETTNLDQLDSSFVYYLMYDQAKTIRTNDIDHIMPKSILERFKYDWAKINSIKNFQLIDYRTNRGVKNGKEFAVWINTPQYVANKAAFVKLHLIPTDETLWTEDKFEEFTEKRAEQILTKLTKYTA
;
A
#
# COMPACT_ATOMS: atom_id res chain seq x y z
N MET A 1 12.01 -36.24 -4.77
CA MET A 1 11.76 -36.01 -6.21
C MET A 1 10.38 -35.35 -6.30
N ALA A 2 10.23 -34.20 -6.96
CA ALA A 2 8.92 -33.59 -7.14
C ALA A 2 8.14 -34.43 -8.19
N ILE A 3 6.93 -34.82 -7.86
CA ILE A 3 6.06 -35.59 -8.76
C ILE A 3 5.04 -34.61 -9.34
N TRP A 4 5.07 -34.40 -10.65
CA TRP A 4 4.08 -33.63 -11.36
C TRP A 4 2.88 -34.50 -11.74
N LYS A 5 1.70 -33.98 -11.51
CA LYS A 5 0.42 -34.58 -11.88
C LYS A 5 -0.47 -33.54 -12.52
N THR A 6 -1.17 -33.90 -13.57
CA THR A 6 -2.10 -32.98 -14.25
C THR A 6 -3.52 -33.14 -13.72
N TYR A 7 -4.29 -32.04 -13.77
CA TYR A 7 -5.66 -32.00 -13.28
C TYR A 7 -6.53 -31.15 -14.21
N ARG A 8 -7.82 -31.48 -14.25
CA ARG A 8 -8.84 -30.66 -14.88
C ARG A 8 -9.21 -29.50 -13.95
N ILE A 9 -9.53 -28.36 -14.53
CA ILE A 9 -9.94 -27.18 -13.73
C ILE A 9 -11.20 -27.48 -12.92
N ALA A 10 -12.20 -28.16 -13.50
CA ALA A 10 -13.44 -28.52 -12.81
C ALA A 10 -13.20 -29.39 -11.56
N ASP A 11 -12.24 -30.32 -11.62
CA ASP A 11 -11.89 -31.18 -10.47
C ASP A 11 -11.25 -30.35 -9.36
N ILE A 12 -10.29 -29.47 -9.70
CA ILE A 12 -9.62 -28.62 -8.73
C ILE A 12 -10.60 -27.65 -8.06
N ILE A 13 -11.52 -27.04 -8.81
CA ILE A 13 -12.57 -26.17 -8.25
C ILE A 13 -13.47 -26.94 -7.26
N THR A 14 -13.72 -28.20 -7.53
CA THR A 14 -14.47 -29.05 -6.60
C THR A 14 -13.63 -29.37 -5.36
N GLU A 15 -12.37 -29.75 -5.52
CA GLU A 15 -11.48 -30.06 -4.39
C GLU A 15 -11.16 -28.81 -3.54
N ILE A 16 -11.11 -27.61 -4.12
CA ILE A 16 -11.04 -26.34 -3.38
C ILE A 16 -12.33 -26.13 -2.56
N SER A 17 -13.50 -26.36 -3.15
CA SER A 17 -14.79 -26.22 -2.45
C SER A 17 -14.92 -27.22 -1.28
N ASP A 18 -14.29 -28.39 -1.39
CA ASP A 18 -14.23 -29.44 -0.37
C ASP A 18 -13.08 -29.21 0.66
N GLU A 19 -12.41 -28.07 0.60
CA GLU A 19 -11.25 -27.70 1.45
C GLU A 19 -10.08 -28.73 1.37
N LYS A 20 -9.96 -29.49 0.28
CA LYS A 20 -8.79 -30.35 0.05
C LYS A 20 -7.55 -29.57 -0.40
N PHE A 21 -7.75 -28.39 -0.99
CA PHE A 21 -6.71 -27.40 -1.24
C PHE A 21 -6.93 -26.22 -0.30
N VAL A 22 -5.87 -25.84 0.42
CA VAL A 22 -5.91 -24.79 1.44
C VAL A 22 -4.69 -23.89 1.33
N LEU A 23 -4.79 -22.71 1.91
CA LEU A 23 -3.72 -21.70 1.93
C LEU A 23 -3.03 -21.71 3.29
N PRO A 24 -1.75 -22.09 3.38
CA PRO A 24 -1.00 -21.91 4.62
C PRO A 24 -0.89 -20.43 4.98
N VAL A 25 -0.78 -20.12 6.27
CA VAL A 25 -0.72 -18.74 6.81
C VAL A 25 0.42 -17.91 6.21
N ILE A 26 1.45 -18.57 5.70
CA ILE A 26 2.58 -17.92 5.02
C ILE A 26 2.20 -17.29 3.67
N GLN A 27 1.05 -17.62 3.09
CA GLN A 27 0.60 -17.08 1.82
C GLN A 27 0.00 -15.66 1.99
N ARG A 28 0.31 -14.80 1.00
CA ARG A 28 -0.23 -13.45 0.94
C ARG A 28 -1.69 -13.44 0.46
N PRO A 29 -2.39 -12.31 0.64
CA PRO A 29 -3.71 -12.09 0.04
C PRO A 29 -3.70 -12.21 -1.49
N LEU A 30 -4.91 -12.25 -2.08
CA LEU A 30 -5.09 -12.05 -3.51
C LEU A 30 -4.63 -10.61 -3.89
N VAL A 31 -3.71 -10.53 -4.84
CA VAL A 31 -3.20 -9.25 -5.36
C VAL A 31 -3.39 -9.12 -6.88
N TRP A 32 -3.91 -10.15 -7.53
CA TRP A 32 -4.23 -10.08 -8.95
C TRP A 32 -5.46 -9.20 -9.17
N THR A 33 -5.34 -8.31 -10.15
CA THR A 33 -6.44 -7.45 -10.60
C THR A 33 -7.40 -8.24 -11.47
N GLU A 34 -8.60 -7.70 -11.66
CA GLU A 34 -9.63 -8.24 -12.54
C GLU A 34 -9.08 -8.54 -13.94
N ASP A 35 -8.35 -7.60 -14.55
CA ASP A 35 -7.73 -7.78 -15.88
C ASP A 35 -6.77 -8.97 -15.96
N LYS A 36 -5.99 -9.22 -14.90
CA LYS A 36 -5.08 -10.38 -14.87
C LYS A 36 -5.84 -11.70 -14.77
N MET A 37 -6.95 -11.70 -14.06
CA MET A 37 -7.81 -12.89 -13.96
C MET A 37 -8.52 -13.14 -15.29
N GLU A 38 -9.04 -12.09 -15.95
CA GLU A 38 -9.65 -12.17 -17.27
C GLU A 38 -8.68 -12.76 -18.30
N LEU A 39 -7.44 -12.25 -18.34
CA LEU A 39 -6.37 -12.79 -19.19
C LEU A 39 -6.03 -14.24 -18.88
N LEU A 40 -6.09 -14.68 -17.62
CA LEU A 40 -5.87 -16.09 -17.27
C LEU A 40 -6.93 -16.99 -17.90
N PHE A 41 -8.20 -16.57 -17.91
CA PHE A 41 -9.28 -17.33 -18.54
C PHE A 41 -9.16 -17.38 -20.06
N ASP A 42 -8.76 -16.29 -20.73
CA ASP A 42 -8.43 -16.29 -22.15
C ASP A 42 -7.30 -17.29 -22.46
N THR A 43 -6.20 -17.21 -21.69
CA THR A 43 -5.06 -18.13 -21.83
C THR A 43 -5.47 -19.59 -21.64
N LEU A 44 -6.33 -19.87 -20.65
CA LEU A 44 -6.87 -21.20 -20.41
C LEU A 44 -7.68 -21.72 -21.61
N LEU A 45 -8.59 -20.92 -22.17
CA LEU A 45 -9.45 -21.34 -23.27
C LEU A 45 -8.69 -21.50 -24.59
N LYS A 46 -7.60 -20.77 -24.78
CA LYS A 46 -6.65 -20.99 -25.90
C LYS A 46 -5.89 -22.31 -25.77
N GLY A 47 -5.88 -22.91 -24.59
CA GLY A 47 -5.09 -24.10 -24.31
C GLY A 47 -3.60 -23.81 -24.10
N ASP A 48 -3.25 -22.55 -23.87
CA ASP A 48 -1.89 -22.12 -23.63
C ASP A 48 -1.42 -22.41 -22.20
N SER A 49 -0.11 -22.47 -22.00
CA SER A 49 0.46 -22.71 -20.67
C SER A 49 0.39 -21.47 -19.81
N PHE A 50 -0.20 -21.58 -18.62
CA PHE A 50 -0.27 -20.53 -17.59
C PHE A 50 0.54 -20.85 -16.33
N GLY A 51 1.39 -21.88 -16.38
CA GLY A 51 2.24 -22.33 -15.27
C GLY A 51 1.56 -23.34 -14.36
N GLY A 52 2.32 -23.88 -13.39
CA GLY A 52 1.86 -24.91 -12.48
C GLY A 52 1.58 -24.42 -11.06
N VAL A 53 1.17 -25.34 -10.20
CA VAL A 53 0.93 -25.15 -8.77
C VAL A 53 1.84 -26.08 -7.99
N MET A 54 2.38 -25.59 -6.86
CA MET A 54 3.13 -26.45 -5.92
C MET A 54 2.40 -26.58 -4.61
N VAL A 55 2.32 -27.80 -4.10
CA VAL A 55 1.63 -28.11 -2.85
C VAL A 55 2.50 -28.98 -1.94
N ILE A 56 2.27 -28.84 -0.63
CA ILE A 56 2.69 -29.80 0.39
C ILE A 56 1.46 -30.62 0.76
N GLU A 57 1.56 -31.92 0.63
CA GLU A 57 0.49 -32.80 1.06
C GLU A 57 0.64 -33.14 2.54
N GLU A 58 -0.41 -32.88 3.32
CA GLU A 58 -0.50 -33.19 4.74
C GLU A 58 -1.57 -34.26 4.96
N GLU A 59 -1.19 -35.30 5.70
CA GLU A 59 -2.04 -36.46 5.90
C GLU A 59 -3.14 -36.21 6.94
N LYS A 60 -4.27 -36.91 6.78
CA LYS A 60 -5.32 -36.97 7.78
C LYS A 60 -4.77 -37.43 9.14
N ASP A 61 -5.40 -36.95 10.22
CA ASP A 61 -5.05 -37.27 11.62
C ASP A 61 -3.65 -36.84 12.05
N THR A 62 -2.96 -36.02 11.25
CA THR A 62 -1.69 -35.36 11.61
C THR A 62 -1.88 -33.91 11.96
N LYS A 63 -0.98 -33.38 12.81
CA LYS A 63 -0.91 -31.94 13.07
C LYS A 63 -0.26 -31.25 11.88
N PRO A 64 -0.92 -30.25 11.26
CA PRO A 64 -0.34 -29.53 10.14
C PRO A 64 0.87 -28.69 10.56
N LEU A 65 1.81 -28.50 9.63
CA LEU A 65 3.02 -27.68 9.87
C LEU A 65 2.71 -26.20 10.04
N PHE A 66 1.63 -25.73 9.43
CA PHE A 66 1.18 -24.33 9.51
C PHE A 66 -0.32 -24.27 9.78
N ASN A 67 -0.75 -23.19 10.42
CA ASN A 67 -2.13 -22.79 10.35
C ASN A 67 -2.52 -22.50 8.90
N TYR A 68 -3.77 -22.68 8.59
CA TYR A 68 -4.26 -22.52 7.23
C TYR A 68 -5.65 -21.88 7.18
N ARG A 69 -6.02 -21.45 5.99
CA ARG A 69 -7.35 -20.95 5.66
C ARG A 69 -7.83 -21.55 4.35
N PRO A 70 -9.15 -21.72 4.17
CA PRO A 70 -9.69 -22.12 2.87
C PRO A 70 -9.54 -20.98 1.86
N PHE A 71 -9.69 -21.31 0.59
CA PHE A 71 -9.95 -20.35 -0.46
C PHE A 71 -11.32 -19.73 -0.26
N THR A 72 -11.45 -18.43 -0.49
CA THR A 72 -12.71 -17.69 -0.38
C THR A 72 -13.30 -17.40 -1.75
N LYS A 73 -14.64 -17.28 -1.83
CA LYS A 73 -15.34 -17.01 -3.10
C LYS A 73 -15.27 -15.55 -3.53
N ASP A 74 -14.88 -14.66 -2.63
CA ASP A 74 -14.77 -13.21 -2.82
C ASP A 74 -13.33 -12.71 -2.82
N GLY A 75 -12.36 -13.60 -2.56
CA GLY A 75 -10.96 -13.25 -2.42
C GLY A 75 -10.60 -12.61 -1.09
N ASP A 76 -11.57 -12.43 -0.19
CA ASP A 76 -11.33 -11.84 1.12
C ASP A 76 -10.47 -12.74 2.00
N ILE A 77 -9.71 -12.08 2.88
CA ILE A 77 -8.86 -12.78 3.85
C ILE A 77 -9.71 -13.13 5.06
N ILE A 78 -9.88 -14.43 5.29
CA ILE A 78 -10.43 -14.92 6.55
C ILE A 78 -9.31 -15.35 7.50
N ALA A 79 -9.60 -15.33 8.80
CA ALA A 79 -8.65 -15.76 9.83
C ALA A 79 -8.19 -17.20 9.58
N SER A 80 -6.91 -17.46 9.82
CA SER A 80 -6.36 -18.80 9.73
C SER A 80 -6.92 -19.70 10.84
N ARG A 81 -7.05 -20.98 10.55
CA ARG A 81 -7.49 -22.01 11.49
C ARG A 81 -6.29 -22.70 12.09
N GLN A 82 -6.29 -22.84 13.40
CA GLN A 82 -5.39 -23.73 14.12
C GLN A 82 -6.12 -25.02 14.45
N VAL A 83 -5.54 -26.13 14.10
CA VAL A 83 -6.09 -27.46 14.41
C VAL A 83 -5.00 -28.36 14.95
N ASP A 84 -5.35 -29.21 15.92
CA ASP A 84 -4.42 -30.19 16.46
C ASP A 84 -4.23 -31.38 15.50
N LYS A 85 -5.27 -31.69 14.72
CA LYS A 85 -5.25 -32.75 13.70
C LYS A 85 -6.12 -32.40 12.52
N LEU A 86 -5.67 -32.74 11.32
CA LEU A 86 -6.44 -32.62 10.11
C LEU A 86 -7.56 -33.67 10.06
N THR A 87 -8.75 -33.26 9.61
CA THR A 87 -9.90 -34.15 9.45
C THR A 87 -9.89 -34.93 8.12
N GLN A 88 -9.09 -34.48 7.18
CA GLN A 88 -8.90 -35.10 5.85
C GLN A 88 -7.48 -34.82 5.34
N LEU A 89 -7.09 -35.52 4.28
CA LEU A 89 -5.89 -35.17 3.52
C LEU A 89 -6.05 -33.81 2.88
N GLN A 90 -5.07 -32.92 3.09
CA GLN A 90 -5.09 -31.55 2.55
C GLN A 90 -3.80 -31.22 1.79
N ASN A 91 -3.95 -30.46 0.71
CA ASN A 91 -2.88 -29.92 -0.11
C ASN A 91 -2.68 -28.44 0.25
N PHE A 92 -1.59 -28.15 0.91
CA PHE A 92 -1.19 -26.77 1.29
C PHE A 92 -0.50 -26.10 0.11
N VAL A 93 -1.14 -25.10 -0.50
CA VAL A 93 -0.63 -24.44 -1.70
C VAL A 93 0.52 -23.52 -1.34
N ILE A 94 1.73 -23.80 -1.83
CA ILE A 94 2.94 -23.01 -1.58
C ILE A 94 3.33 -22.13 -2.77
N ASP A 95 2.91 -22.46 -3.98
CA ASP A 95 2.99 -21.62 -5.17
C ASP A 95 1.79 -21.83 -6.09
N GLY A 96 1.43 -20.81 -6.88
CA GLY A 96 0.27 -20.85 -7.77
C GLY A 96 -1.05 -20.45 -7.12
N GLN A 97 -1.03 -19.96 -5.88
CA GLN A 97 -2.20 -19.48 -5.14
C GLN A 97 -3.07 -18.51 -5.95
N GLN A 98 -2.47 -17.49 -6.56
CA GLN A 98 -3.20 -16.46 -7.30
C GLN A 98 -4.01 -17.05 -8.46
N ARG A 99 -3.46 -18.05 -9.15
CA ARG A 99 -4.12 -18.78 -10.25
C ARG A 99 -5.32 -19.58 -9.74
N LEU A 100 -5.11 -20.39 -8.70
CA LEU A 100 -6.21 -21.16 -8.11
C LEU A 100 -7.32 -20.28 -7.56
N GLN A 101 -6.96 -19.19 -6.87
CA GLN A 101 -7.92 -18.22 -6.35
C GLN A 101 -8.70 -17.55 -7.49
N SER A 102 -8.04 -17.21 -8.60
CA SER A 102 -8.69 -16.61 -9.79
C SER A 102 -9.69 -17.58 -10.44
N PHE A 103 -9.33 -18.85 -10.62
CA PHE A 103 -10.27 -19.84 -11.12
C PHE A 103 -11.46 -20.04 -10.18
N PHE A 104 -11.21 -20.08 -8.87
CA PHE A 104 -12.27 -20.26 -7.89
C PHE A 104 -13.24 -19.09 -7.86
N ILE A 105 -12.74 -17.84 -7.86
CA ILE A 105 -13.54 -16.62 -7.92
C ILE A 105 -14.33 -16.57 -9.23
N GLY A 106 -13.69 -16.73 -10.37
CA GLY A 106 -14.34 -16.59 -11.68
C GLY A 106 -15.42 -17.64 -11.94
N LEU A 107 -15.25 -18.85 -11.40
CA LEU A 107 -16.18 -19.96 -11.66
C LEU A 107 -17.20 -20.21 -10.53
N LYS A 108 -16.98 -19.70 -9.32
CA LYS A 108 -17.79 -19.99 -8.14
C LYS A 108 -18.09 -18.79 -7.25
N GLY A 109 -17.49 -17.63 -7.53
CA GLY A 109 -17.52 -16.49 -6.64
C GLY A 109 -17.69 -15.14 -7.34
N SER A 110 -17.19 -14.11 -6.67
CA SER A 110 -17.17 -12.72 -7.13
C SER A 110 -15.95 -12.00 -6.55
N ILE A 111 -15.57 -10.87 -7.13
CA ILE A 111 -14.56 -9.97 -6.57
C ILE A 111 -15.09 -8.55 -6.60
N ASN A 112 -14.98 -7.82 -5.48
CA ASN A 112 -15.52 -6.45 -5.35
C ASN A 112 -17.01 -6.35 -5.74
N GLY A 113 -17.79 -7.41 -5.49
CA GLY A 113 -19.20 -7.50 -5.89
C GLY A 113 -19.42 -7.75 -7.39
N LYS A 114 -18.36 -8.04 -8.16
CA LYS A 114 -18.42 -8.34 -9.59
C LYS A 114 -18.25 -9.83 -9.84
N VAL A 115 -19.00 -10.37 -10.81
CA VAL A 115 -18.92 -11.77 -11.26
C VAL A 115 -18.32 -11.84 -12.65
N LEU A 116 -17.75 -12.99 -13.02
CA LEU A 116 -17.12 -13.19 -14.32
C LEU A 116 -18.17 -13.48 -15.40
N TYR A 117 -18.16 -12.70 -16.45
CA TYR A 117 -18.88 -12.94 -17.69
C TYR A 117 -17.92 -13.37 -18.79
N PHE A 118 -18.39 -14.26 -19.65
CA PHE A 118 -17.74 -14.70 -20.88
C PHE A 118 -18.53 -14.23 -22.08
N ASP A 119 -17.89 -13.58 -23.04
CA ASP A 119 -18.52 -13.19 -24.29
C ASP A 119 -18.60 -14.39 -25.24
N LEU A 120 -19.79 -14.95 -25.44
CA LEU A 120 -20.00 -16.08 -26.34
C LEU A 120 -19.92 -15.70 -27.84
N TYR A 121 -19.76 -14.39 -28.15
CA TYR A 121 -19.46 -13.92 -29.51
C TYR A 121 -17.98 -13.64 -29.72
N SER A 122 -17.13 -13.89 -28.73
CA SER A 122 -15.67 -13.75 -28.89
C SER A 122 -15.17 -14.47 -30.13
N ASP A 123 -14.16 -13.89 -30.75
CA ASP A 123 -13.47 -14.55 -31.87
C ASP A 123 -12.54 -15.64 -31.33
N PHE A 124 -13.04 -16.87 -31.34
CA PHE A 124 -12.34 -18.05 -30.86
C PHE A 124 -11.01 -18.38 -31.59
N HIS A 125 -10.68 -17.63 -32.64
CA HIS A 125 -9.38 -17.72 -33.32
C HIS A 125 -8.34 -16.76 -32.76
N THR A 126 -8.75 -15.66 -32.14
CA THR A 126 -7.84 -14.61 -31.68
C THR A 126 -7.89 -14.37 -30.17
N GLU A 127 -9.08 -14.25 -29.58
CA GLU A 127 -9.23 -13.90 -28.17
C GLU A 127 -10.58 -14.35 -27.61
N PHE A 128 -10.57 -14.94 -26.41
CA PHE A 128 -11.77 -15.20 -25.62
C PHE A 128 -11.97 -14.05 -24.63
N GLU A 129 -12.99 -13.25 -24.82
CA GLU A 129 -13.24 -12.08 -24.00
C GLU A 129 -13.96 -12.45 -22.69
N PHE A 130 -13.33 -12.08 -21.58
CA PHE A 130 -13.88 -12.19 -20.23
C PHE A 130 -13.95 -10.83 -19.56
N LYS A 131 -14.99 -10.60 -18.73
CA LYS A 131 -15.13 -9.36 -17.95
C LYS A 131 -15.73 -9.62 -16.58
N PHE A 132 -15.11 -9.03 -15.54
CA PHE A 132 -15.70 -8.92 -14.23
C PHE A 132 -16.60 -7.69 -14.16
N GLU A 133 -17.91 -7.88 -13.90
CA GLU A 133 -18.84 -6.77 -13.74
C GLU A 133 -19.98 -7.15 -12.78
N ASN A 134 -20.58 -6.16 -12.13
CA ASN A 134 -21.71 -6.35 -11.21
C ASN A 134 -23.08 -6.18 -11.88
N ASP A 135 -23.13 -5.61 -13.08
CA ASP A 135 -24.35 -5.38 -13.86
C ASP A 135 -24.05 -5.55 -15.36
N THR A 136 -24.84 -6.39 -16.03
CA THR A 136 -24.74 -6.60 -17.47
C THR A 136 -24.93 -5.33 -18.30
N LEU A 137 -25.64 -4.32 -17.75
CA LEU A 137 -25.83 -3.03 -18.41
C LEU A 137 -24.52 -2.22 -18.54
N LYS A 138 -23.53 -2.51 -17.70
CA LYS A 138 -22.21 -1.86 -17.71
C LYS A 138 -21.21 -2.54 -18.65
N LEU A 139 -21.49 -3.77 -19.06
CA LEU A 139 -20.66 -4.49 -20.01
C LEU A 139 -20.67 -3.82 -21.40
N PRO A 140 -19.58 -3.89 -22.18
CA PRO A 140 -19.55 -3.38 -23.55
C PRO A 140 -20.70 -3.96 -24.36
N LYS A 141 -21.47 -3.11 -25.05
CA LYS A 141 -22.59 -3.55 -25.90
C LYS A 141 -22.18 -3.72 -27.36
N GLN A 142 -21.21 -2.92 -27.79
CA GLN A 142 -20.64 -2.95 -29.13
C GLN A 142 -19.17 -2.58 -29.06
N SER A 143 -18.31 -3.26 -29.79
CA SER A 143 -16.95 -2.82 -30.06
C SER A 143 -16.88 -2.19 -31.46
N LYS A 144 -15.86 -1.39 -31.69
CA LYS A 144 -15.54 -0.82 -32.98
C LYS A 144 -14.24 -1.44 -33.49
N ASP A 145 -14.18 -1.77 -34.75
CA ASP A 145 -12.91 -2.15 -35.37
C ASP A 145 -12.00 -0.92 -35.55
N ASN A 146 -10.76 -1.15 -35.97
CA ASN A 146 -9.79 -0.08 -36.23
C ASN A 146 -10.22 0.88 -37.39
N ALA A 147 -11.32 0.59 -38.07
CA ALA A 147 -11.93 1.40 -39.12
C ALA A 147 -13.24 2.08 -38.68
N ASP A 148 -13.50 2.11 -37.35
CA ASP A 148 -14.67 2.72 -36.71
C ASP A 148 -16.03 2.07 -37.10
N ARG A 149 -16.00 0.82 -37.59
CA ARG A 149 -17.20 0.06 -37.93
C ARG A 149 -17.72 -0.66 -36.73
N ALA A 150 -19.05 -0.64 -36.51
CA ALA A 150 -19.68 -1.40 -35.43
C ALA A 150 -19.48 -2.91 -35.64
N ILE A 151 -18.77 -3.55 -34.74
CA ILE A 151 -18.66 -5.01 -34.67
C ILE A 151 -19.95 -5.58 -34.05
N PRO A 152 -20.29 -6.87 -34.27
CA PRO A 152 -21.46 -7.50 -33.67
C PRO A 152 -21.54 -7.28 -32.17
N ALA A 153 -22.74 -7.10 -31.63
CA ALA A 153 -22.97 -6.96 -30.20
C ALA A 153 -22.39 -8.16 -29.45
N HIS A 154 -21.74 -7.89 -28.32
CA HIS A 154 -21.28 -8.93 -27.40
C HIS A 154 -22.44 -9.77 -26.86
N HIS A 155 -22.17 -11.01 -26.54
CA HIS A 155 -23.12 -11.92 -25.87
C HIS A 155 -22.54 -12.39 -24.54
N TRP A 156 -22.67 -11.53 -23.53
CA TRP A 156 -22.15 -11.82 -22.19
C TRP A 156 -22.95 -12.88 -21.47
N TYR A 157 -22.31 -13.98 -21.14
CA TYR A 157 -22.88 -15.09 -20.40
C TYR A 157 -22.15 -15.30 -19.09
N LEU A 158 -22.88 -15.54 -17.99
CA LEU A 158 -22.29 -15.75 -16.68
C LEU A 158 -21.44 -17.04 -16.67
N ALA A 159 -20.13 -16.93 -16.41
CA ALA A 159 -19.20 -18.06 -16.46
C ALA A 159 -19.58 -19.17 -15.45
N SER A 160 -20.00 -18.81 -14.23
CA SER A 160 -20.47 -19.77 -13.23
C SER A 160 -21.79 -20.46 -13.65
N GLY A 161 -22.64 -19.75 -14.38
CA GLY A 161 -23.86 -20.31 -14.97
C GLY A 161 -23.57 -21.33 -16.06
N LEU A 162 -22.61 -21.02 -16.93
CA LEU A 162 -22.14 -21.93 -17.98
C LEU A 162 -21.50 -23.18 -17.40
N LEU A 163 -20.62 -23.00 -16.39
CA LEU A 163 -20.02 -24.12 -15.63
C LEU A 163 -21.09 -25.07 -15.06
N LYS A 164 -22.12 -24.51 -14.43
CA LYS A 164 -23.21 -25.31 -13.83
C LYS A 164 -23.97 -26.09 -14.90
N ARG A 165 -24.40 -25.44 -15.97
CA ARG A 165 -25.16 -26.11 -17.06
C ARG A 165 -24.37 -27.24 -17.68
N LEU A 166 -23.10 -27.00 -18.03
CA LEU A 166 -22.23 -28.02 -18.62
C LEU A 166 -21.95 -29.17 -17.64
N LYS A 167 -21.85 -28.91 -16.34
CA LYS A 167 -21.73 -29.95 -15.33
C LYS A 167 -22.99 -30.83 -15.23
N ASP A 168 -24.17 -30.19 -15.32
CA ASP A 168 -25.46 -30.88 -15.14
C ASP A 168 -25.86 -31.69 -16.38
N THR A 169 -25.57 -31.17 -17.59
CA THR A 169 -25.90 -31.85 -18.86
C THR A 169 -24.83 -32.77 -19.36
N ASN A 170 -23.56 -32.45 -19.09
CA ASN A 170 -22.37 -33.14 -19.66
C ASN A 170 -22.39 -33.26 -21.20
N ASP A 171 -23.01 -32.26 -21.85
CA ASP A 171 -23.21 -32.19 -23.31
C ASP A 171 -23.11 -30.72 -23.77
N GLU A 172 -21.99 -30.35 -24.37
CA GLU A 172 -21.71 -28.99 -24.82
C GLU A 172 -22.56 -28.58 -26.03
N ASP A 173 -22.92 -29.52 -26.89
CA ASP A 173 -23.75 -29.24 -28.08
C ASP A 173 -25.20 -28.97 -27.65
N GLN A 174 -25.71 -29.71 -26.66
CA GLN A 174 -27.01 -29.44 -26.08
C GLN A 174 -27.04 -28.05 -25.43
N VAL A 175 -26.05 -27.71 -24.60
CA VAL A 175 -25.99 -26.39 -23.92
C VAL A 175 -25.92 -25.26 -24.93
N ALA A 176 -25.11 -25.37 -25.98
CA ALA A 176 -25.00 -24.36 -27.04
C ALA A 176 -26.35 -24.19 -27.77
N SER A 177 -27.01 -25.30 -28.13
CA SER A 177 -28.31 -25.29 -28.82
C SER A 177 -29.40 -24.66 -27.96
N GLU A 178 -29.43 -24.93 -26.67
CA GLU A 178 -30.37 -24.33 -25.72
C GLU A 178 -30.16 -22.81 -25.59
N ILE A 179 -28.89 -22.34 -25.54
CA ILE A 179 -28.57 -20.90 -25.49
C ILE A 179 -29.04 -20.20 -26.77
N ILE A 180 -28.74 -20.79 -27.93
CA ILE A 180 -29.15 -20.27 -29.25
C ILE A 180 -30.67 -20.17 -29.35
N SER A 181 -31.38 -21.23 -28.92
CA SER A 181 -32.84 -21.30 -29.00
C SER A 181 -33.51 -20.34 -28.03
N ALA A 182 -33.05 -20.26 -26.79
CA ALA A 182 -33.61 -19.38 -25.76
C ALA A 182 -33.57 -17.89 -26.14
N GLN A 183 -32.61 -17.51 -26.98
CA GLN A 183 -32.44 -16.13 -27.45
C GLN A 183 -32.88 -15.90 -28.89
N SER A 184 -33.46 -16.92 -29.53
CA SER A 184 -33.96 -16.85 -30.91
C SER A 184 -32.90 -16.34 -31.91
N ILE A 185 -31.64 -16.78 -31.76
CA ILE A 185 -30.51 -16.36 -32.59
C ILE A 185 -30.66 -17.02 -33.99
N THR A 186 -30.78 -16.20 -35.01
CA THR A 186 -30.95 -16.66 -36.41
C THR A 186 -29.67 -16.55 -37.24
N ASP A 187 -28.75 -15.66 -36.87
CA ASP A 187 -27.46 -15.43 -37.54
C ASP A 187 -26.53 -16.63 -37.39
N ASP A 188 -26.13 -17.23 -38.50
CA ASP A 188 -25.32 -18.46 -38.48
C ASP A 188 -23.87 -18.23 -38.03
N THR A 189 -23.31 -17.03 -38.21
CA THR A 189 -22.00 -16.67 -37.68
C THR A 189 -22.05 -16.65 -36.14
N LYS A 190 -23.07 -15.99 -35.58
CA LYS A 190 -23.27 -15.93 -34.14
C LYS A 190 -23.53 -17.31 -33.52
N LYS A 191 -24.32 -18.16 -34.19
CA LYS A 191 -24.51 -19.56 -33.77
C LYS A 191 -23.18 -20.32 -33.72
N THR A 192 -22.35 -20.13 -34.73
CA THR A 192 -21.03 -20.74 -34.82
C THR A 192 -20.14 -20.27 -33.64
N HIS A 193 -20.09 -18.95 -33.38
CA HIS A 193 -19.32 -18.41 -32.26
C HIS A 193 -19.79 -19.00 -30.92
N ILE A 194 -21.09 -19.01 -30.64
CA ILE A 194 -21.62 -19.62 -29.39
C ILE A 194 -21.19 -21.08 -29.28
N THR A 195 -21.40 -21.85 -30.35
CA THR A 195 -21.07 -23.30 -30.32
C THR A 195 -19.59 -23.51 -30.07
N GLN A 196 -18.71 -22.80 -30.76
CA GLN A 196 -17.26 -22.96 -30.59
C GLN A 196 -16.78 -22.47 -29.23
N ASN A 197 -17.32 -21.36 -28.73
CA ASN A 197 -16.95 -20.80 -27.42
C ASN A 197 -17.43 -21.70 -26.26
N VAL A 198 -18.63 -22.29 -26.35
CA VAL A 198 -19.12 -23.27 -25.37
C VAL A 198 -18.26 -24.55 -25.42
N LYS A 199 -17.89 -25.03 -26.63
CA LYS A 199 -16.99 -26.17 -26.80
C LYS A 199 -15.59 -25.90 -26.23
N ALA A 200 -15.02 -24.71 -26.47
CA ALA A 200 -13.74 -24.33 -25.93
C ALA A 200 -13.77 -24.30 -24.39
N PHE A 201 -14.83 -23.74 -23.82
CA PHE A 201 -15.04 -23.72 -22.36
C PHE A 201 -15.17 -25.14 -21.78
N TYR A 202 -15.99 -25.99 -22.39
CA TYR A 202 -16.17 -27.37 -21.95
C TYR A 202 -14.87 -28.17 -22.05
N LYS A 203 -14.20 -28.12 -23.18
CA LYS A 203 -12.93 -28.80 -23.43
C LYS A 203 -11.88 -28.45 -22.39
N ASN A 204 -11.63 -27.14 -22.17
CA ASN A 204 -10.50 -26.71 -21.35
C ASN A 204 -10.79 -26.70 -19.83
N ILE A 205 -12.05 -26.73 -19.43
CA ILE A 205 -12.42 -26.80 -18.01
C ILE A 205 -12.73 -28.22 -17.54
N PHE A 206 -13.44 -29.01 -18.36
CA PHE A 206 -13.92 -30.34 -17.94
C PHE A 206 -13.14 -31.52 -18.50
N ILE A 207 -12.47 -31.39 -19.66
CA ILE A 207 -11.84 -32.50 -20.35
C ILE A 207 -10.32 -32.45 -20.28
N ALA A 208 -9.75 -31.28 -20.62
CA ALA A 208 -8.30 -31.12 -20.68
C ALA A 208 -7.67 -31.05 -19.30
N GLU A 209 -6.63 -31.83 -19.05
CA GLU A 209 -5.82 -31.74 -17.84
C GLU A 209 -4.73 -30.69 -17.99
N THR A 210 -5.12 -29.41 -17.97
CA THR A 210 -4.25 -28.27 -18.26
C THR A 210 -3.47 -27.77 -17.06
N LEU A 211 -3.88 -28.12 -15.83
CA LEU A 211 -3.23 -27.64 -14.61
C LEU A 211 -2.23 -28.68 -14.09
N GLY A 212 -0.94 -28.36 -14.19
CA GLY A 212 0.13 -29.13 -13.56
C GLY A 212 0.24 -28.82 -12.07
N ILE A 213 0.20 -29.86 -11.21
CA ILE A 213 0.42 -29.73 -9.77
C ILE A 213 1.64 -30.56 -9.38
N SER A 214 2.61 -29.93 -8.74
CA SER A 214 3.79 -30.56 -8.18
C SER A 214 3.62 -30.77 -6.67
N LYS A 215 3.72 -32.01 -6.21
CA LYS A 215 3.76 -32.33 -4.78
C LYS A 215 5.19 -32.24 -4.26
N VAL A 216 5.41 -31.39 -3.29
CA VAL A 216 6.68 -31.31 -2.58
C VAL A 216 6.64 -32.27 -1.39
N VAL A 217 7.53 -33.28 -1.44
CA VAL A 217 7.69 -34.24 -0.33
C VAL A 217 8.62 -33.63 0.71
N ILE A 218 8.12 -33.44 1.92
CA ILE A 218 8.92 -33.03 3.07
C ILE A 218 9.15 -34.22 3.96
N ASN A 219 10.40 -34.67 4.04
CA ASN A 219 10.78 -35.65 5.04
C ASN A 219 10.68 -34.95 6.41
N LYS A 220 9.62 -35.23 7.15
CA LYS A 220 9.37 -34.67 8.46
C LYS A 220 10.45 -35.12 9.44
N SER A 221 11.21 -34.16 9.98
CA SER A 221 12.07 -34.37 11.15
C SER A 221 11.20 -34.42 12.41
N PRO A 222 11.61 -35.08 13.48
CA PRO A 222 10.97 -34.94 14.80
C PRO A 222 10.96 -33.49 15.33
N ASN A 223 11.82 -32.64 14.81
CA ASN A 223 11.88 -31.21 15.14
C ASN A 223 10.94 -30.39 14.25
N GLU A 224 9.79 -29.98 14.79
CA GLU A 224 8.80 -29.13 14.07
C GLU A 224 9.40 -27.81 13.57
N THR A 225 10.26 -27.17 14.33
CA THR A 225 10.91 -25.92 13.96
C THR A 225 11.79 -26.09 12.72
N ALA A 226 12.57 -27.17 12.66
CA ALA A 226 13.39 -27.47 11.49
C ALA A 226 12.54 -27.74 10.23
N ASN A 227 11.39 -28.37 10.39
CA ASN A 227 10.45 -28.60 9.28
C ASN A 227 9.87 -27.28 8.77
N ARG A 228 9.45 -26.38 9.66
CA ARG A 228 8.95 -25.04 9.30
C ARG A 228 10.01 -24.22 8.60
N GLN A 229 11.24 -24.17 9.13
CA GLN A 229 12.37 -23.46 8.51
C GLN A 229 12.62 -23.95 7.08
N ARG A 230 12.57 -25.25 6.84
CA ARG A 230 12.78 -25.83 5.51
C ARG A 230 11.69 -25.40 4.51
N ILE A 231 10.43 -25.33 4.94
CA ILE A 231 9.32 -24.87 4.09
C ILE A 231 9.43 -23.39 3.83
N VAL A 232 9.74 -22.58 4.84
CA VAL A 232 9.96 -21.15 4.70
C VAL A 232 11.09 -20.86 3.71
N GLU A 233 12.20 -21.61 3.78
CA GLU A 233 13.31 -21.48 2.84
C GLU A 233 12.89 -21.89 1.41
N LEU A 234 12.10 -22.96 1.26
CA LEU A 234 11.55 -23.35 -0.04
C LEU A 234 10.64 -22.25 -0.60
N PHE A 235 9.75 -21.72 0.22
CA PHE A 235 8.85 -20.62 -0.14
C PHE A 235 9.63 -19.37 -0.58
N ARG A 236 10.69 -19.02 0.14
CA ARG A 236 11.60 -17.94 -0.24
C ARG A 236 12.19 -18.13 -1.62
N ARG A 237 12.76 -19.32 -1.89
CA ARG A 237 13.38 -19.65 -3.19
C ARG A 237 12.38 -19.64 -4.35
N LEU A 238 11.16 -20.10 -4.13
CA LEU A 238 10.10 -20.07 -5.14
C LEU A 238 9.69 -18.64 -5.51
N ASN A 239 9.62 -17.76 -4.52
CA ASN A 239 9.29 -16.36 -4.75
C ASN A 239 10.42 -15.54 -5.41
N ASP A 240 11.67 -15.96 -5.26
CA ASP A 240 12.81 -15.33 -5.96
C ASP A 240 12.74 -15.55 -7.49
N GLY A 241 12.06 -16.61 -7.94
CA GLY A 241 11.92 -16.97 -9.37
C GLY A 241 10.63 -16.53 -10.07
N GLY A 242 9.62 -16.03 -9.34
CA GLY A 242 8.27 -15.70 -9.84
C GLY A 242 7.88 -14.23 -9.78
N THR A 243 6.56 -13.96 -9.70
CA THR A 243 6.05 -12.61 -9.37
C THR A 243 6.51 -12.25 -7.97
N LYS A 244 7.54 -11.40 -7.88
CA LYS A 244 8.24 -11.09 -6.63
C LYS A 244 7.27 -10.57 -5.57
N LEU A 245 7.24 -11.21 -4.42
CA LEU A 245 6.77 -10.61 -3.18
C LEU A 245 7.64 -9.36 -2.89
N SER A 246 7.06 -8.34 -2.28
CA SER A 246 7.91 -7.34 -1.64
C SER A 246 8.76 -8.03 -0.57
N SER A 247 9.94 -7.51 -0.31
CA SER A 247 10.82 -8.08 0.73
C SER A 247 10.11 -8.18 2.07
N PHE A 248 9.18 -7.26 2.36
CA PHE A 248 8.43 -7.23 3.62
C PHE A 248 7.26 -8.22 3.66
N ASP A 249 6.57 -8.45 2.55
CA ASP A 249 5.57 -9.52 2.47
C ASP A 249 6.20 -10.89 2.74
N LEU A 250 7.41 -11.08 2.22
CA LEU A 250 8.16 -12.31 2.45
C LEU A 250 8.59 -12.43 3.93
N VAL A 251 9.08 -11.34 4.54
CA VAL A 251 9.40 -11.30 5.98
C VAL A 251 8.15 -11.55 6.83
N ALA A 252 7.03 -10.92 6.52
CA ALA A 252 5.76 -11.18 7.20
C ALA A 252 5.35 -12.65 7.12
N SER A 253 5.49 -13.25 5.94
CA SER A 253 5.20 -14.66 5.72
C SER A 253 6.10 -15.58 6.54
N ILE A 254 7.40 -15.27 6.62
CA ILE A 254 8.37 -15.99 7.43
C ILE A 254 8.01 -15.94 8.92
N LEU A 255 7.73 -14.74 9.45
CA LEU A 255 7.35 -14.56 10.85
C LEU A 255 6.04 -15.29 11.20
N LYS A 256 5.02 -15.23 10.32
CA LYS A 256 3.77 -15.99 10.47
C LYS A 256 4.01 -17.50 10.43
N GLY A 257 5.01 -17.97 9.69
CA GLY A 257 5.41 -19.36 9.64
C GLY A 257 5.98 -19.87 10.95
N PHE A 258 6.63 -19.00 11.74
CA PHE A 258 7.16 -19.34 13.06
C PHE A 258 6.12 -19.21 14.18
N ALA A 259 5.29 -18.18 14.14
CA ALA A 259 4.25 -17.95 15.15
C ALA A 259 2.95 -17.50 14.46
N TRP A 260 1.89 -18.28 14.63
CA TRP A 260 0.60 -18.03 13.98
C TRP A 260 -0.08 -16.74 14.49
N GLU A 261 0.16 -16.38 15.74
CA GLU A 261 -0.33 -15.15 16.37
C GLU A 261 0.14 -13.89 15.63
N MET A 262 1.23 -13.99 14.88
CA MET A 262 1.75 -12.89 14.05
C MET A 262 0.73 -12.36 13.05
N GLU A 263 -0.15 -13.22 12.50
CA GLU A 263 -1.18 -12.77 11.56
C GLU A 263 -2.14 -11.77 12.24
N GLY A 264 -2.66 -12.15 13.41
CA GLY A 264 -3.53 -11.28 14.21
C GLY A 264 -2.81 -10.01 14.66
N PHE A 265 -1.61 -10.17 15.22
CA PHE A 265 -0.79 -9.04 15.68
C PHE A 265 -0.53 -8.00 14.58
N LEU A 266 -0.08 -8.44 13.40
CA LEU A 266 0.23 -7.53 12.29
C LEU A 266 -1.04 -6.82 11.78
N ARG A 267 -2.12 -7.58 11.53
CA ARG A 267 -3.38 -7.03 11.02
C ARG A 267 -3.99 -6.03 11.99
N GLU A 268 -4.29 -6.43 13.21
CA GLU A 268 -4.96 -5.60 14.20
C GLU A 268 -4.15 -4.34 14.56
N THR A 269 -2.81 -4.48 14.65
CA THR A 269 -1.96 -3.34 14.98
C THR A 269 -1.93 -2.33 13.82
N VAL A 270 -1.85 -2.79 12.57
CA VAL A 270 -1.89 -1.88 11.42
C VAL A 270 -3.25 -1.20 11.32
N GLU A 271 -4.37 -1.93 11.39
CA GLU A 271 -5.74 -1.37 11.34
C GLU A 271 -5.96 -0.26 12.38
N ASN A 272 -5.44 -0.44 13.61
CA ASN A 272 -5.59 0.54 14.68
C ASN A 272 -4.70 1.79 14.53
N TYR A 273 -3.59 1.69 13.79
CA TYR A 273 -2.58 2.75 13.71
C TYR A 273 -2.20 3.16 12.28
N GLU A 274 -2.93 2.72 11.24
CA GLU A 274 -2.69 3.18 9.86
C GLU A 274 -2.79 4.71 9.72
N ALA A 275 -3.66 5.34 10.52
CA ALA A 275 -3.86 6.78 10.53
C ALA A 275 -2.61 7.60 10.93
N ILE A 276 -1.60 6.98 11.54
CA ILE A 276 -0.29 7.62 11.79
C ILE A 276 0.77 7.19 10.76
N GLY A 277 0.37 6.58 9.65
CA GLY A 277 1.26 6.10 8.60
C GLY A 277 1.89 4.73 8.89
N LEU A 278 1.36 3.98 9.86
CA LEU A 278 1.85 2.63 10.15
C LEU A 278 1.34 1.67 9.07
N SER A 279 2.25 1.10 8.30
CA SER A 279 2.02 -0.02 7.39
C SER A 279 2.55 -1.31 8.01
N GLN A 280 2.20 -2.46 7.42
CA GLN A 280 2.78 -3.75 7.84
C GLN A 280 4.31 -3.73 7.76
N ASP A 281 4.86 -3.14 6.70
CA ASP A 281 6.31 -2.98 6.52
C ASP A 281 6.94 -2.16 7.66
N ASN A 282 6.29 -1.06 8.05
CA ASN A 282 6.77 -0.21 9.13
C ASN A 282 6.66 -0.91 10.48
N LEU A 283 5.60 -1.70 10.72
CA LEU A 283 5.47 -2.48 11.95
C LEU A 283 6.56 -3.54 12.07
N ILE A 284 6.86 -4.26 11.00
CA ILE A 284 7.93 -5.25 10.97
C ILE A 284 9.30 -4.58 11.22
N LYS A 285 9.56 -3.45 10.56
CA LYS A 285 10.78 -2.67 10.82
C LYS A 285 10.86 -2.22 12.27
N LEU A 286 9.75 -1.74 12.83
CA LEU A 286 9.69 -1.35 14.24
C LEU A 286 10.04 -2.53 15.14
N VAL A 287 9.48 -3.72 14.93
CA VAL A 287 9.80 -4.93 15.71
C VAL A 287 11.31 -5.20 15.70
N PHE A 288 11.98 -5.14 14.55
CA PHE A 288 13.42 -5.35 14.48
C PHE A 288 14.23 -4.21 15.13
N ILE A 289 13.78 -2.97 14.96
CA ILE A 289 14.40 -1.80 15.62
C ILE A 289 14.33 -1.95 17.14
N LEU A 290 13.19 -2.37 17.68
CA LEU A 290 13.01 -2.56 19.13
C LEU A 290 13.87 -3.69 19.71
N GLN A 291 14.32 -4.63 18.88
CA GLN A 291 15.28 -5.67 19.20
C GLN A 291 16.75 -5.25 19.06
N ASP A 292 17.01 -3.97 18.80
CA ASP A 292 18.36 -3.47 18.44
C ASP A 292 18.92 -4.09 17.15
N ASN A 293 18.08 -4.58 16.24
CA ASN A 293 18.45 -5.33 15.05
C ASN A 293 17.85 -4.74 13.75
N HIS A 294 18.04 -3.45 13.56
CA HIS A 294 17.47 -2.68 12.45
C HIS A 294 17.94 -3.10 11.04
N ASN A 295 19.03 -3.86 10.93
CA ASN A 295 19.62 -4.36 9.68
C ASN A 295 19.48 -5.88 9.54
N LYS A 296 18.47 -6.49 10.20
CA LYS A 296 18.24 -7.93 10.12
C LYS A 296 18.14 -8.38 8.66
N GLU A 297 19.02 -9.30 8.27
CA GLU A 297 18.96 -9.92 6.96
C GLU A 297 17.83 -10.96 6.91
N MET A 298 17.11 -11.02 5.79
CA MET A 298 15.98 -11.94 5.63
C MET A 298 16.36 -13.40 5.91
N ALA A 299 17.56 -13.80 5.51
CA ALA A 299 18.05 -15.17 5.73
C ALA A 299 18.31 -15.52 7.21
N SER A 300 18.43 -14.49 8.08
CA SER A 300 18.68 -14.65 9.51
C SER A 300 17.42 -14.56 10.38
N ILE A 301 16.25 -14.34 9.79
CA ILE A 301 14.97 -14.30 10.51
C ILE A 301 14.62 -15.70 11.00
N ASP A 302 14.30 -15.81 12.27
CA ASP A 302 14.02 -17.07 12.94
C ASP A 302 12.81 -16.99 13.91
N GLY A 303 12.56 -18.07 14.63
CA GLY A 303 11.47 -18.15 15.61
C GLY A 303 11.61 -17.14 16.75
N GLY A 304 12.83 -16.79 17.15
CA GLY A 304 13.07 -15.81 18.21
C GLY A 304 12.58 -14.41 17.86
N ASP A 305 12.59 -14.02 16.58
CA ASP A 305 12.04 -12.75 16.12
C ASP A 305 10.50 -12.71 16.24
N ALA A 306 9.85 -13.82 15.88
CA ALA A 306 8.41 -13.94 16.04
C ALA A 306 8.01 -14.00 17.54
N ASP A 307 8.73 -14.77 18.33
CA ASP A 307 8.52 -14.86 19.79
C ASP A 307 8.68 -13.49 20.46
N PHE A 308 9.71 -12.72 20.08
CA PHE A 308 9.87 -11.36 20.57
C PHE A 308 8.66 -10.49 20.24
N ALA A 309 8.21 -10.51 18.98
CA ALA A 309 7.07 -9.70 18.53
C ALA A 309 5.80 -10.03 19.32
N ILE A 310 5.52 -11.31 19.53
CA ILE A 310 4.33 -11.77 20.26
C ILE A 310 4.43 -11.47 21.75
N ASN A 311 5.55 -11.79 22.39
CA ASN A 311 5.76 -11.53 23.82
C ASN A 311 5.77 -10.03 24.13
N SER A 312 6.17 -9.19 23.17
CA SER A 312 6.20 -7.74 23.30
C SER A 312 4.96 -7.05 22.73
N ALA A 313 3.97 -7.80 22.19
CA ALA A 313 2.83 -7.23 21.45
C ALA A 313 2.08 -6.16 22.24
N GLU A 314 1.79 -6.41 23.53
CA GLU A 314 1.12 -5.45 24.39
C GLU A 314 1.97 -4.18 24.60
N ARG A 315 3.26 -4.34 24.85
CA ARG A 315 4.20 -3.21 25.00
C ARG A 315 4.30 -2.39 23.72
N ILE A 316 4.32 -3.04 22.56
CA ILE A 316 4.34 -2.38 21.25
C ILE A 316 3.04 -1.60 21.03
N LYS A 317 1.86 -2.19 21.32
CA LYS A 317 0.56 -1.51 21.22
C LYS A 317 0.49 -0.28 22.14
N CYS A 318 0.94 -0.40 23.40
CA CYS A 318 1.03 0.72 24.34
C CYS A 318 1.96 1.84 23.80
N THR A 319 3.10 1.48 23.23
CA THR A 319 4.04 2.43 22.62
C THR A 319 3.42 3.16 21.42
N LEU A 320 2.70 2.44 20.56
CA LEU A 320 2.03 3.05 19.40
C LEU A 320 0.87 3.96 19.83
N LYS A 321 0.16 3.62 20.92
CA LYS A 321 -0.84 4.53 21.51
C LYS A 321 -0.19 5.82 21.99
N ALA A 322 0.88 5.72 22.78
CA ALA A 322 1.61 6.89 23.24
C ALA A 322 2.16 7.73 22.06
N LEU A 323 2.67 7.08 21.02
CA LEU A 323 3.11 7.77 19.81
C LEU A 323 1.97 8.53 19.09
N LYS A 324 0.79 7.92 19.01
CA LYS A 324 -0.41 8.58 18.45
C LYS A 324 -0.81 9.80 19.29
N ASP A 325 -0.85 9.66 20.62
CA ASP A 325 -1.16 10.74 21.55
C ASP A 325 -0.13 11.87 21.44
N PHE A 326 1.15 11.54 21.33
CA PHE A 326 2.22 12.51 21.05
C PHE A 326 1.93 13.31 19.77
N LEU A 327 1.57 12.66 18.66
CA LEU A 327 1.29 13.35 17.40
C LEU A 327 0.06 14.26 17.51
N VAL A 328 -0.97 13.85 18.26
CA VAL A 328 -2.16 14.65 18.53
C VAL A 328 -1.80 15.90 19.35
N HIS A 329 -1.08 15.75 20.46
CA HIS A 329 -0.68 16.86 21.33
C HIS A 329 0.33 17.79 20.65
N ALA A 330 1.24 17.26 19.84
CA ALA A 330 2.14 18.06 19.00
C ALA A 330 1.44 18.76 17.82
N LYS A 331 0.15 18.48 17.59
CA LYS A 331 -0.68 19.02 16.50
C LYS A 331 -0.15 18.68 15.11
N ILE A 332 0.46 17.50 14.94
CA ILE A 332 0.94 16.99 13.64
C ILE A 332 0.30 15.65 13.24
N TYR A 333 -0.73 15.23 13.97
CA TYR A 333 -1.47 14.01 13.65
C TYR A 333 -2.04 14.05 12.23
N ASP A 334 -2.66 15.16 11.82
CA ASP A 334 -3.23 15.31 10.47
C ASP A 334 -2.15 15.33 9.37
N TYR A 335 -0.92 15.76 9.68
CA TYR A 335 0.21 15.67 8.74
C TYR A 335 0.53 14.24 8.34
N TYR A 336 0.46 13.32 9.30
CA TYR A 336 0.68 11.90 9.06
C TYR A 336 -0.56 11.21 8.49
N LYS A 337 -1.75 11.50 9.03
CA LYS A 337 -3.02 10.92 8.61
C LYS A 337 -3.38 11.21 7.15
N ASP A 338 -3.25 12.45 6.74
CA ASP A 338 -3.68 12.92 5.41
C ASP A 338 -2.53 12.91 4.39
N GLY A 339 -1.28 12.64 4.83
CA GLY A 339 -0.08 12.60 4.01
C GLY A 339 0.48 11.19 3.85
N ASN A 340 0.96 10.84 2.66
CA ASN A 340 1.84 9.68 2.50
C ASN A 340 3.23 10.07 3.03
N ARG A 341 3.39 10.09 4.36
CA ARG A 341 4.59 10.56 5.05
C ARG A 341 5.46 9.41 5.51
N SER A 342 6.77 9.64 5.55
CA SER A 342 7.72 8.66 6.04
C SER A 342 7.52 8.40 7.54
N PHE A 343 7.32 7.14 7.92
CA PHE A 343 7.25 6.71 9.31
C PHE A 343 8.63 6.70 10.01
N ILE A 344 9.72 6.85 9.27
CA ILE A 344 11.10 6.72 9.79
C ILE A 344 11.35 7.56 11.05
N PRO A 345 11.05 8.86 11.12
CA PRO A 345 11.31 9.64 12.33
C PRO A 345 10.53 9.13 13.55
N LEU A 346 9.39 8.49 13.34
CA LEU A 346 8.56 7.97 14.42
C LEU A 346 9.16 6.71 15.07
N PHE A 347 10.02 5.95 14.35
CA PHE A 347 10.74 4.82 14.93
C PHE A 347 11.60 5.23 16.15
N PHE A 348 12.22 6.39 16.08
CA PHE A 348 13.13 6.86 17.14
C PHE A 348 12.39 7.28 18.40
N ILE A 349 11.24 7.93 18.25
CA ILE A 349 10.36 8.28 19.35
C ILE A 349 9.78 7.01 19.97
N ALA A 350 9.26 6.10 19.13
CA ALA A 350 8.74 4.80 19.59
C ALA A 350 9.81 3.98 20.33
N TYR A 351 11.03 3.93 19.79
CA TYR A 351 12.14 3.22 20.44
C TYR A 351 12.44 3.77 21.84
N HIS A 352 12.52 5.09 21.99
CA HIS A 352 12.78 5.71 23.27
C HIS A 352 11.67 5.41 24.30
N ILE A 353 10.40 5.54 23.90
CA ILE A 353 9.24 5.26 24.77
C ILE A 353 9.20 3.77 25.15
N TYR A 354 9.38 2.86 24.19
CA TYR A 354 9.35 1.42 24.42
C TYR A 354 10.36 0.95 25.48
N HIS A 355 11.56 1.51 25.43
CA HIS A 355 12.65 1.12 26.32
C HIS A 355 12.68 1.84 27.68
N LYS A 356 11.72 2.73 27.97
CA LYS A 356 11.56 3.30 29.32
C LYS A 356 11.29 2.19 30.34
N GLN A 357 11.92 2.26 31.49
CA GLN A 357 11.73 1.30 32.58
C GLN A 357 10.46 1.61 33.40
N ILE A 358 9.32 1.60 32.75
CA ILE A 358 7.98 1.81 33.32
C ILE A 358 7.04 0.72 32.80
N ASP A 359 5.95 0.45 33.53
CA ASP A 359 4.97 -0.56 33.12
C ASP A 359 4.17 -0.16 31.86
N ASN A 360 3.41 -1.09 31.31
CA ASN A 360 2.66 -0.88 30.09
C ASN A 360 1.57 0.20 30.22
N ASN A 361 0.94 0.33 31.38
CA ASN A 361 -0.07 1.36 31.61
C ASN A 361 0.57 2.75 31.59
N ALA A 362 1.72 2.91 32.26
CA ALA A 362 2.49 4.14 32.24
C ALA A 362 3.02 4.48 30.84
N VAL A 363 3.38 3.49 30.02
CA VAL A 363 3.71 3.72 28.60
C VAL A 363 2.48 4.17 27.82
N SER A 364 1.35 3.50 27.99
CA SER A 364 0.11 3.84 27.28
C SER A 364 -0.37 5.27 27.57
N SER A 365 -0.15 5.77 28.76
CA SER A 365 -0.51 7.12 29.23
C SER A 365 0.65 8.12 29.25
N TYR A 366 1.76 7.81 28.57
CA TYR A 366 3.02 8.55 28.69
C TYR A 366 2.88 10.06 28.38
N PHE A 367 1.97 10.42 27.50
CA PHE A 367 1.72 11.81 27.10
C PHE A 367 0.36 12.36 27.55
N ASP A 368 -0.39 11.65 28.41
CA ASP A 368 -1.70 12.15 28.88
C ASP A 368 -1.57 13.51 29.62
N ASN A 369 -0.46 13.72 30.32
CA ASN A 369 -0.12 14.97 31.01
C ASN A 369 1.10 15.64 30.38
N TYR A 370 1.11 15.80 29.06
CA TYR A 370 2.25 16.30 28.28
C TYR A 370 2.66 17.75 28.64
N ASP A 371 1.75 18.56 29.19
CA ASP A 371 1.93 19.95 29.59
C ASP A 371 2.30 20.13 31.08
N ALA A 372 2.12 19.10 31.90
CA ALA A 372 2.25 19.18 33.37
C ALA A 372 3.54 18.51 33.90
N GLY A 373 4.64 18.51 33.13
CA GLY A 373 5.93 18.01 33.63
C GLY A 373 6.53 16.83 32.86
N ASN A 374 6.00 16.48 31.69
CA ASN A 374 6.64 15.53 30.82
C ASN A 374 7.81 16.20 30.06
N ALA A 375 9.03 15.99 30.57
CA ALA A 375 10.25 16.60 30.02
C ALA A 375 10.59 16.08 28.60
N ASP A 376 10.13 14.89 28.22
CA ASP A 376 10.39 14.30 26.90
C ASP A 376 9.52 14.92 25.81
N PHE A 377 8.28 15.30 26.11
CA PHE A 377 7.36 15.84 25.10
C PHE A 377 7.93 17.05 24.35
N PRO A 378 8.36 18.15 25.03
CA PRO A 378 8.89 19.29 24.31
C PRO A 378 10.17 18.97 23.55
N LYS A 379 11.04 18.09 24.07
CA LYS A 379 12.28 17.68 23.41
C LYS A 379 12.01 16.87 22.15
N MET A 380 11.12 15.87 22.23
CA MET A 380 10.72 15.06 21.08
C MET A 380 10.02 15.89 20.02
N LYS A 381 9.11 16.78 20.43
CA LYS A 381 8.43 17.70 19.51
C LYS A 381 9.43 18.58 18.78
N LYS A 382 10.31 19.25 19.51
CA LYS A 382 11.34 20.12 18.94
C LYS A 382 12.26 19.35 17.99
N TRP A 383 12.75 18.17 18.40
CA TRP A 383 13.56 17.33 17.55
C TRP A 383 12.84 16.93 16.27
N LEU A 384 11.59 16.47 16.37
CA LEU A 384 10.80 16.04 15.21
C LEU A 384 10.53 17.18 14.26
N PHE A 385 10.16 18.36 14.77
CA PHE A 385 9.87 19.54 13.94
C PHE A 385 11.12 20.00 13.19
N HIS A 386 12.26 20.13 13.86
CA HIS A 386 13.53 20.48 13.19
C HIS A 386 13.95 19.42 12.17
N SER A 387 13.77 18.12 12.48
CA SER A 387 14.07 17.04 11.53
C SER A 387 13.18 17.11 10.29
N LEU A 388 11.88 17.42 10.44
CA LEU A 388 10.94 17.53 9.33
C LEU A 388 11.19 18.81 8.51
N VAL A 389 11.43 19.96 9.16
CA VAL A 389 11.72 21.22 8.47
C VAL A 389 12.99 21.10 7.62
N ASN A 390 14.03 20.46 8.14
CA ASN A 390 15.27 20.24 7.40
C ASN A 390 15.17 19.06 6.41
N GLY A 391 14.07 18.33 6.36
CA GLY A 391 13.91 17.17 5.47
C GLY A 391 14.91 16.04 5.72
N VAL A 392 15.39 15.87 6.96
CA VAL A 392 16.46 14.92 7.35
C VAL A 392 16.19 13.50 6.84
N PHE A 393 14.94 13.08 6.81
CA PHE A 393 14.51 11.73 6.43
C PHE A 393 13.93 11.64 5.00
N ARG A 394 14.17 12.64 4.16
CA ARG A 394 13.80 12.57 2.74
C ARG A 394 14.78 11.70 1.96
N SER A 395 14.28 11.02 0.94
CA SER A 395 15.10 10.16 0.08
C SER A 395 16.10 10.94 -0.81
N LYS A 396 15.86 12.25 -0.98
CA LYS A 396 16.70 13.16 -1.79
C LYS A 396 16.65 14.57 -1.19
N GLY A 397 17.70 15.34 -1.40
CA GLY A 397 17.81 16.73 -0.98
C GLY A 397 18.90 16.95 0.07
N ALA A 398 19.07 18.22 0.48
CA ALA A 398 20.15 18.65 1.38
C ALA A 398 20.08 18.05 2.79
N GLY A 399 18.90 17.62 3.23
CA GLY A 399 18.69 17.03 4.55
C GLY A 399 18.65 15.50 4.58
N TRP A 400 18.94 14.81 3.45
CA TRP A 400 18.81 13.36 3.39
C TRP A 400 19.87 12.61 4.21
N ILE A 401 19.40 11.68 5.06
CA ILE A 401 20.25 10.69 5.74
C ILE A 401 19.93 9.31 5.16
N PRO A 402 20.93 8.54 4.66
CA PRO A 402 20.72 7.19 4.17
C PRO A 402 20.07 6.29 5.21
N TYR A 403 19.01 5.55 4.82
CA TYR A 403 18.22 4.73 5.73
C TYR A 403 19.07 3.82 6.64
N LYS A 404 19.98 3.03 6.06
CA LYS A 404 20.77 2.05 6.84
C LYS A 404 21.73 2.72 7.83
N THR A 405 22.49 3.72 7.39
CA THR A 405 23.52 4.37 8.21
C THR A 405 22.91 5.38 9.17
N GLY A 406 21.97 6.19 8.71
CA GLY A 406 21.32 7.21 9.52
C GLY A 406 20.48 6.62 10.66
N ILE A 407 19.70 5.57 10.40
CA ILE A 407 18.95 4.88 11.45
C ILE A 407 19.90 4.33 12.52
N LYS A 408 20.96 3.65 12.12
CA LYS A 408 21.94 3.08 13.07
C LYS A 408 22.50 4.15 14.00
N ILE A 409 22.99 5.25 13.44
CA ILE A 409 23.65 6.31 14.20
C ILE A 409 22.70 6.96 15.20
N ILE A 410 21.46 7.24 14.79
CA ILE A 410 20.45 7.84 15.66
C ILE A 410 20.03 6.87 16.76
N LEU A 411 19.80 5.60 16.43
CA LEU A 411 19.45 4.59 17.42
C LEU A 411 20.59 4.35 18.44
N GLU A 412 21.84 4.30 18.01
CA GLU A 412 22.99 4.15 18.91
C GLU A 412 23.09 5.32 19.90
N GLU A 413 22.74 6.54 19.47
CA GLU A 413 22.72 7.68 20.38
C GLU A 413 21.53 7.60 21.38
N ILE A 414 20.33 7.31 20.92
CA ILE A 414 19.16 7.15 21.80
C ILE A 414 19.39 6.00 22.79
N LYS A 415 20.02 4.92 22.35
CA LYS A 415 20.30 3.74 23.19
C LYS A 415 21.14 4.09 24.42
N LYS A 416 22.09 5.01 24.31
CA LYS A 416 22.90 5.50 25.45
C LYS A 416 22.04 6.20 26.52
N HIS A 417 20.87 6.67 26.12
CA HIS A 417 19.96 7.49 26.95
C HIS A 417 18.61 6.81 27.26
N LYS A 418 18.54 5.46 27.24
CA LYS A 418 17.29 4.69 27.46
C LYS A 418 16.54 5.06 28.74
N ASN A 419 17.25 5.40 29.82
CA ASN A 419 16.69 5.66 31.16
C ASN A 419 16.74 7.14 31.54
N SER A 420 17.08 8.02 30.63
CA SER A 420 17.11 9.47 30.81
C SER A 420 16.06 10.16 29.95
N GLU A 421 16.06 11.47 29.94
CA GLU A 421 15.24 12.26 29.05
C GLU A 421 15.70 12.12 27.58
N PHE A 422 14.83 12.44 26.65
CA PHE A 422 15.12 12.35 25.23
C PHE A 422 16.34 13.22 24.84
N PRO A 423 17.37 12.65 24.21
CA PRO A 423 18.71 13.28 24.06
C PRO A 423 18.78 14.25 22.87
N ILE A 424 17.95 15.30 22.87
CA ILE A 424 17.80 16.21 21.72
C ILE A 424 19.12 16.84 21.26
N ASP A 425 19.94 17.31 22.18
CA ASP A 425 21.21 18.00 21.85
C ASP A 425 22.21 17.04 21.21
N ASN A 426 22.29 15.82 21.74
CA ASN A 426 23.11 14.76 21.17
C ASN A 426 22.66 14.38 19.75
N LEU A 427 21.34 14.32 19.53
CA LEU A 427 20.80 14.01 18.21
C LEU A 427 21.05 15.12 17.19
N PHE A 428 20.97 16.37 17.60
CA PHE A 428 21.37 17.50 16.75
C PHE A 428 22.88 17.48 16.45
N GLN A 429 23.70 17.12 17.43
CA GLN A 429 25.13 16.90 17.20
C GLN A 429 25.39 15.76 16.19
N VAL A 430 24.62 14.67 16.26
CA VAL A 430 24.68 13.59 15.26
C VAL A 430 24.42 14.14 13.86
N TYR A 431 23.44 15.00 13.67
CA TYR A 431 23.12 15.59 12.36
C TYR A 431 24.24 16.48 11.83
N THR A 432 24.83 17.31 12.67
CA THR A 432 25.94 18.20 12.25
C THR A 432 27.21 17.44 11.82
N ASN A 433 27.35 16.22 12.30
CA ASN A 433 28.46 15.33 11.93
C ASN A 433 28.20 14.52 10.64
N GLN A 434 27.06 14.71 9.98
CA GLN A 434 26.73 14.03 8.73
C GLN A 434 26.88 14.99 7.53
N PRO A 435 27.08 14.48 6.31
CA PRO A 435 27.13 15.29 5.10
C PRO A 435 25.72 15.73 4.67
N ILE A 436 25.00 16.39 5.56
CA ILE A 436 23.67 16.95 5.33
C ILE A 436 23.64 18.42 5.75
N THR A 437 22.75 19.19 5.13
CA THR A 437 22.47 20.56 5.59
C THR A 437 21.42 20.51 6.69
N PHE A 438 21.84 20.81 7.92
CA PHE A 438 20.94 20.84 9.08
C PHE A 438 21.14 22.15 9.86
N THR A 439 20.05 22.80 10.21
CA THR A 439 20.07 24.00 11.04
C THR A 439 18.90 24.05 12.01
N THR A 440 19.13 24.61 13.18
CA THR A 440 18.09 24.96 14.16
C THR A 440 17.79 26.47 14.16
N SER A 441 18.54 27.25 13.37
CA SER A 441 18.32 28.68 13.15
C SER A 441 17.92 28.91 11.69
N TYR A 442 16.75 29.47 11.48
CA TYR A 442 16.21 29.75 10.17
C TYR A 442 16.37 31.22 9.81
N GLU A 443 16.77 31.48 8.57
CA GLU A 443 16.99 32.79 8.01
C GLU A 443 16.29 32.92 6.66
N THR A 444 16.04 34.16 6.22
CA THR A 444 15.42 34.42 4.91
C THR A 444 16.22 33.80 3.75
N THR A 445 17.54 33.67 3.93
CA THR A 445 18.48 33.16 2.92
C THR A 445 18.45 31.65 2.77
N ASN A 446 18.04 30.89 3.81
CA ASN A 446 18.05 29.41 3.78
C ASN A 446 16.67 28.77 3.63
N LEU A 447 15.57 29.54 3.52
CA LEU A 447 14.21 29.02 3.45
C LEU A 447 13.99 28.02 2.30
N ASP A 448 14.62 28.23 1.14
CA ASP A 448 14.48 27.38 -0.04
C ASP A 448 15.24 26.03 0.09
N GLN A 449 16.09 25.89 1.09
CA GLN A 449 16.78 24.65 1.41
C GLN A 449 15.94 23.73 2.31
N LEU A 450 14.90 24.25 2.94
CA LEU A 450 14.03 23.55 3.87
C LEU A 450 13.02 22.62 3.14
N ASP A 451 12.40 21.70 3.88
CA ASP A 451 11.33 20.86 3.35
C ASP A 451 10.06 21.68 3.09
N SER A 452 9.84 22.08 1.85
CA SER A 452 8.69 22.90 1.47
C SER A 452 7.35 22.31 1.91
N SER A 453 7.21 20.98 1.90
CA SER A 453 5.97 20.31 2.28
C SER A 453 5.63 20.50 3.76
N PHE A 454 6.62 20.40 4.63
CA PHE A 454 6.40 20.63 6.06
C PHE A 454 6.33 22.12 6.39
N VAL A 455 7.12 22.96 5.71
CA VAL A 455 7.04 24.41 5.85
C VAL A 455 5.64 24.92 5.48
N TYR A 456 5.04 24.47 4.37
CA TYR A 456 3.64 24.82 4.05
C TYR A 456 2.66 24.37 5.13
N TYR A 457 2.81 23.16 5.66
CA TYR A 457 1.96 22.67 6.74
C TYR A 457 1.99 23.60 7.96
N LEU A 458 3.17 24.13 8.31
CA LEU A 458 3.32 25.12 9.40
C LEU A 458 2.81 26.51 9.00
N MET A 459 3.07 26.97 7.77
CA MET A 459 2.60 28.26 7.27
C MET A 459 1.08 28.40 7.36
N TYR A 460 0.35 27.34 7.05
CA TYR A 460 -1.12 27.32 7.07
C TYR A 460 -1.71 26.83 8.40
N ASP A 461 -1.00 27.05 9.51
CA ASP A 461 -1.42 26.70 10.88
C ASP A 461 -1.82 25.22 11.02
N GLN A 462 -1.07 24.34 10.35
CA GLN A 462 -1.30 22.90 10.38
C GLN A 462 -2.66 22.48 9.76
N ALA A 463 -3.20 23.30 8.87
CA ALA A 463 -4.45 23.00 8.20
C ALA A 463 -4.31 21.88 7.13
N LYS A 464 -5.40 21.15 6.89
CA LYS A 464 -5.50 20.02 5.93
C LYS A 464 -5.40 20.41 4.45
N THR A 465 -5.06 21.65 4.13
CA THR A 465 -5.19 22.24 2.79
C THR A 465 -4.20 21.75 1.75
N ILE A 466 -3.14 21.05 2.16
CA ILE A 466 -2.01 20.71 1.27
C ILE A 466 -2.38 19.73 0.15
N ARG A 467 -3.36 18.83 0.36
CA ARG A 467 -3.71 17.78 -0.61
C ARG A 467 -4.65 18.23 -1.72
N THR A 468 -5.47 19.22 -1.47
CA THR A 468 -6.51 19.68 -2.41
C THR A 468 -6.10 20.90 -3.21
N ASN A 469 -4.91 21.44 -2.93
CA ASN A 469 -4.42 22.68 -3.51
C ASN A 469 -3.20 22.46 -4.41
N ASP A 470 -3.13 23.28 -5.46
CA ASP A 470 -1.93 23.41 -6.28
C ASP A 470 -0.95 24.38 -5.61
N ILE A 471 0.34 24.15 -5.84
CA ILE A 471 1.37 25.16 -5.55
C ILE A 471 1.32 26.20 -6.69
N ASP A 472 1.06 27.44 -6.36
CA ASP A 472 0.91 28.54 -7.30
C ASP A 472 1.91 29.66 -7.00
N HIS A 473 2.41 30.32 -8.05
CA HIS A 473 3.22 31.52 -7.92
C HIS A 473 2.34 32.72 -7.53
N ILE A 474 2.62 33.37 -6.40
CA ILE A 474 1.90 34.59 -6.00
C ILE A 474 2.02 35.64 -7.10
N MET A 475 3.24 36.00 -7.45
CA MET A 475 3.53 36.80 -8.65
C MET A 475 3.82 35.84 -9.82
N PRO A 476 3.08 35.97 -10.94
CA PRO A 476 3.12 34.97 -12.01
C PRO A 476 4.50 34.79 -12.65
N LYS A 477 4.93 33.55 -12.79
CA LYS A 477 6.22 33.20 -13.41
C LYS A 477 6.39 33.86 -14.79
N SER A 478 5.38 33.80 -15.65
CA SER A 478 5.44 34.35 -17.01
C SER A 478 5.64 35.87 -17.07
N ILE A 479 5.24 36.57 -16.01
CA ILE A 479 5.47 38.02 -15.92
C ILE A 479 6.88 38.29 -15.37
N LEU A 480 7.28 37.58 -14.30
CA LEU A 480 8.60 37.77 -13.68
C LEU A 480 9.75 37.41 -14.64
N GLU A 481 9.55 36.43 -15.52
CA GLU A 481 10.52 36.11 -16.59
C GLU A 481 10.74 37.27 -17.58
N ARG A 482 9.70 38.09 -17.86
CA ARG A 482 9.82 39.29 -18.70
C ARG A 482 10.63 40.39 -17.99
N PHE A 483 10.54 40.45 -16.64
CA PHE A 483 11.38 41.33 -15.82
C PHE A 483 12.81 40.79 -15.64
N LYS A 484 13.12 39.60 -16.19
CA LYS A 484 14.45 38.97 -16.13
C LYS A 484 14.92 38.61 -14.72
N TYR A 485 14.00 38.33 -13.81
CA TYR A 485 14.37 37.79 -12.50
C TYR A 485 14.96 36.38 -12.62
N ASP A 486 15.88 36.04 -11.70
CA ASP A 486 16.51 34.74 -11.63
C ASP A 486 15.49 33.62 -11.43
N TRP A 487 15.66 32.50 -12.15
CA TRP A 487 14.77 31.36 -12.10
C TRP A 487 14.60 30.79 -10.68
N ALA A 488 15.68 30.76 -9.88
CA ALA A 488 15.62 30.25 -8.51
C ALA A 488 14.81 31.19 -7.61
N LYS A 489 14.90 32.50 -7.79
CA LYS A 489 14.08 33.49 -7.06
C LYS A 489 12.61 33.38 -7.43
N ILE A 490 12.28 33.21 -8.71
CA ILE A 490 10.90 33.01 -9.17
C ILE A 490 10.29 31.76 -8.55
N ASN A 491 11.06 30.64 -8.53
CA ASN A 491 10.61 29.34 -8.02
C ASN A 491 10.98 29.12 -6.55
N SER A 492 11.00 30.16 -5.76
CA SER A 492 11.24 30.16 -4.31
C SER A 492 9.94 29.97 -3.52
N ILE A 493 10.02 29.32 -2.35
CA ILE A 493 8.91 29.22 -1.39
C ILE A 493 8.40 30.61 -1.00
N LYS A 494 9.23 31.65 -1.11
CA LYS A 494 8.88 33.05 -0.86
C LYS A 494 7.88 33.62 -1.87
N ASN A 495 7.77 33.00 -3.07
CA ASN A 495 6.81 33.35 -4.11
C ASN A 495 5.68 32.32 -4.26
N PHE A 496 5.70 31.21 -3.51
CA PHE A 496 4.70 30.16 -3.63
C PHE A 496 3.58 30.27 -2.59
N GLN A 497 2.36 29.93 -3.00
CA GLN A 497 1.18 29.77 -2.15
C GLN A 497 0.43 28.50 -2.49
N LEU A 498 -0.50 28.10 -1.62
CA LEU A 498 -1.41 26.97 -1.88
C LEU A 498 -2.80 27.51 -2.17
N ILE A 499 -3.30 27.30 -3.39
CA ILE A 499 -4.67 27.65 -3.78
C ILE A 499 -5.32 26.47 -4.52
N ASP A 500 -6.65 26.42 -4.54
CA ASP A 500 -7.35 25.35 -5.24
C ASP A 500 -7.05 25.37 -6.75
N TYR A 501 -7.06 24.19 -7.39
CA TYR A 501 -6.64 24.04 -8.77
C TYR A 501 -7.50 24.83 -9.76
N ARG A 502 -8.80 25.05 -9.48
CA ARG A 502 -9.70 25.81 -10.36
C ARG A 502 -9.35 27.29 -10.34
N THR A 503 -9.08 27.83 -9.14
CA THR A 503 -8.60 29.21 -8.98
C THR A 503 -7.25 29.37 -9.67
N ASN A 504 -6.31 28.47 -9.46
CA ASN A 504 -4.99 28.53 -10.08
C ASN A 504 -5.08 28.52 -11.63
N ARG A 505 -5.68 27.49 -12.20
CA ARG A 505 -5.65 27.23 -13.66
C ARG A 505 -6.70 28.03 -14.44
N GLY A 506 -7.83 28.32 -13.80
CA GLY A 506 -8.96 28.99 -14.44
C GLY A 506 -8.97 30.50 -14.21
N VAL A 507 -8.97 30.93 -12.95
CA VAL A 507 -9.26 32.31 -12.55
C VAL A 507 -8.00 33.19 -12.54
N LYS A 508 -6.94 32.70 -11.87
CA LYS A 508 -5.68 33.46 -11.73
C LYS A 508 -4.88 33.46 -13.04
N ASN A 509 -4.56 32.30 -13.55
CA ASN A 509 -3.98 32.02 -14.88
C ASN A 509 -3.07 33.15 -15.45
N GLY A 510 -1.99 33.46 -14.73
CA GLY A 510 -0.99 34.44 -15.19
C GLY A 510 -1.40 35.91 -15.12
N LYS A 511 -2.48 36.27 -14.41
CA LYS A 511 -2.85 37.66 -14.15
C LYS A 511 -1.87 38.30 -13.16
N GLU A 512 -1.55 39.59 -13.37
CA GLU A 512 -0.78 40.41 -12.44
C GLU A 512 -1.37 40.29 -11.03
N PHE A 513 -0.50 40.10 -10.03
CA PHE A 513 -0.93 39.84 -8.66
C PHE A 513 -1.80 40.97 -8.10
N ALA A 514 -1.39 42.21 -8.27
CA ALA A 514 -2.13 43.40 -7.79
C ALA A 514 -3.52 43.49 -8.41
N VAL A 515 -3.67 43.16 -9.70
CA VAL A 515 -4.97 43.16 -10.39
C VAL A 515 -5.84 42.01 -9.86
N TRP A 516 -5.27 40.82 -9.75
CA TRP A 516 -6.03 39.64 -9.34
C TRP A 516 -6.57 39.77 -7.90
N ILE A 517 -5.72 40.15 -6.94
CA ILE A 517 -6.10 40.24 -5.52
C ILE A 517 -7.09 41.36 -5.23
N ASN A 518 -7.06 42.45 -6.01
CA ASN A 518 -7.97 43.57 -5.86
C ASN A 518 -9.30 43.43 -6.61
N THR A 519 -9.51 42.33 -7.30
CA THR A 519 -10.75 42.04 -8.02
C THR A 519 -11.68 41.18 -7.13
N PRO A 520 -12.79 41.73 -6.60
CA PRO A 520 -13.65 41.03 -5.63
C PRO A 520 -14.26 39.71 -6.16
N GLN A 521 -14.44 39.61 -7.49
CA GLN A 521 -14.90 38.38 -8.15
C GLN A 521 -13.88 37.24 -8.06
N TYR A 522 -12.61 37.57 -7.85
CA TYR A 522 -11.52 36.60 -7.75
C TYR A 522 -11.17 36.31 -6.29
N VAL A 523 -11.11 37.35 -5.45
CA VAL A 523 -10.78 37.23 -4.03
C VAL A 523 -11.85 37.97 -3.22
N ALA A 524 -12.84 37.22 -2.75
CA ALA A 524 -14.00 37.77 -2.04
C ALA A 524 -13.63 38.43 -0.69
N ASN A 525 -12.58 37.95 -0.02
CA ASN A 525 -12.08 38.53 1.24
C ASN A 525 -10.56 38.70 1.17
N LYS A 526 -10.15 39.85 0.66
CA LYS A 526 -8.74 40.22 0.49
C LYS A 526 -7.95 40.16 1.80
N ALA A 527 -8.48 40.69 2.90
CA ALA A 527 -7.77 40.73 4.18
C ALA A 527 -7.52 39.32 4.73
N ALA A 528 -8.50 38.43 4.64
CA ALA A 528 -8.34 37.04 5.04
C ALA A 528 -7.34 36.31 4.14
N PHE A 529 -7.36 36.54 2.83
CA PHE A 529 -6.42 35.97 1.88
C PHE A 529 -4.97 36.40 2.18
N VAL A 530 -4.73 37.71 2.35
CA VAL A 530 -3.42 38.28 2.69
C VAL A 530 -2.86 37.63 3.96
N LYS A 531 -3.69 37.54 5.00
CA LYS A 531 -3.30 36.91 6.27
C LYS A 531 -3.00 35.44 6.12
N LEU A 532 -3.85 34.68 5.41
CA LEU A 532 -3.71 33.23 5.23
C LEU A 532 -2.41 32.90 4.49
N HIS A 533 -2.10 33.61 3.43
CA HIS A 533 -0.97 33.33 2.55
C HIS A 533 0.31 34.05 2.95
N LEU A 534 0.33 34.73 4.12
CA LEU A 534 1.48 35.48 4.61
C LEU A 534 1.97 36.50 3.56
N ILE A 535 1.05 37.27 2.98
CA ILE A 535 1.36 38.28 2.00
C ILE A 535 1.67 39.57 2.74
N PRO A 536 2.74 40.32 2.36
CA PRO A 536 3.02 41.63 2.92
C PRO A 536 1.81 42.56 2.81
N THR A 537 1.46 43.27 3.90
CA THR A 537 0.29 44.16 3.94
C THR A 537 0.51 45.47 3.22
N ASP A 538 1.75 45.81 2.92
CA ASP A 538 2.10 46.99 2.12
C ASP A 538 1.78 46.71 0.63
N GLU A 539 0.69 47.29 0.15
CA GLU A 539 0.20 47.07 -1.21
C GLU A 539 1.13 47.69 -2.28
N THR A 540 2.03 48.59 -1.92
CA THR A 540 3.03 49.14 -2.85
C THR A 540 4.03 48.07 -3.32
N LEU A 541 4.16 46.97 -2.56
CA LEU A 541 5.01 45.84 -2.90
C LEU A 541 4.34 44.81 -3.81
N TRP A 542 3.06 44.94 -4.18
CA TRP A 542 2.31 43.94 -4.92
C TRP A 542 2.48 44.00 -6.43
N THR A 543 3.42 44.79 -6.91
CA THR A 543 3.79 44.92 -8.31
C THR A 543 5.04 44.12 -8.62
N GLU A 544 5.16 43.59 -9.83
CA GLU A 544 6.22 42.68 -10.23
C GLU A 544 7.61 43.34 -10.27
N ASP A 545 7.70 44.67 -10.43
CA ASP A 545 8.96 45.42 -10.30
C ASP A 545 9.48 45.47 -8.85
N LYS A 546 8.59 45.22 -7.86
CA LYS A 546 8.92 45.17 -6.43
C LYS A 546 9.07 43.71 -5.91
N PHE A 547 9.25 42.74 -6.80
CA PHE A 547 9.28 41.34 -6.48
C PHE A 547 10.31 40.96 -5.40
N GLU A 548 11.51 41.51 -5.44
CA GLU A 548 12.54 41.21 -4.44
C GLU A 548 12.18 41.74 -3.05
N GLU A 549 11.69 42.98 -2.95
CA GLU A 549 11.22 43.55 -1.69
C GLU A 549 10.01 42.78 -1.13
N PHE A 550 9.08 42.38 -2.00
CA PHE A 550 7.93 41.55 -1.65
C PHE A 550 8.35 40.21 -1.05
N THR A 551 9.25 39.49 -1.74
CA THR A 551 9.69 38.14 -1.31
C THR A 551 10.49 38.22 -0.01
N GLU A 552 11.30 39.26 0.22
CA GLU A 552 12.04 39.43 1.47
C GLU A 552 11.08 39.68 2.64
N LYS A 553 10.10 40.58 2.50
CA LYS A 553 9.10 40.84 3.54
C LYS A 553 8.24 39.62 3.84
N ARG A 554 7.91 38.84 2.81
CA ARG A 554 7.18 37.59 3.00
C ARG A 554 8.03 36.54 3.71
N ALA A 555 9.31 36.44 3.40
CA ALA A 555 10.24 35.57 4.08
C ALA A 555 10.31 35.81 5.59
N GLU A 556 10.33 37.10 6.02
CA GLU A 556 10.25 37.47 7.44
C GLU A 556 8.99 36.93 8.12
N GLN A 557 7.83 36.96 7.44
CA GLN A 557 6.58 36.41 7.97
C GLN A 557 6.60 34.88 8.05
N ILE A 558 7.17 34.21 7.05
CA ILE A 558 7.36 32.77 7.06
C ILE A 558 8.26 32.37 8.23
N LEU A 559 9.38 33.06 8.44
CA LEU A 559 10.27 32.82 9.57
C LEU A 559 9.58 32.98 10.92
N THR A 560 8.77 34.02 11.08
CA THR A 560 7.98 34.21 12.30
C THR A 560 7.08 33.00 12.59
N LYS A 561 6.45 32.44 11.55
CA LYS A 561 5.66 31.21 11.69
C LYS A 561 6.52 30.02 12.07
N LEU A 562 7.63 29.77 11.38
CA LEU A 562 8.52 28.65 11.66
C LEU A 562 9.06 28.70 13.09
N THR A 563 9.54 29.87 13.53
CA THR A 563 10.08 30.04 14.88
C THR A 563 9.03 29.73 15.96
N LYS A 564 7.78 30.15 15.74
CA LYS A 564 6.67 29.83 16.68
C LYS A 564 6.50 28.32 16.91
N TYR A 565 6.71 27.49 15.88
CA TYR A 565 6.47 26.05 15.96
C TYR A 565 7.72 25.23 16.33
N THR A 566 8.92 25.78 16.11
CA THR A 566 10.19 25.10 16.35
C THR A 566 10.90 25.54 17.64
N ALA A 567 10.40 26.55 18.33
CA ALA A 567 10.92 27.09 19.60
C ALA A 567 10.85 26.11 20.80
#